data_9efbe21b57895420ff1e9d0c47b8849f
#
_entry.id   9efbe21b57895420ff1e9d0c47b8849f
#
_cell.length_a   1.000
_cell.length_b   1.000
_cell.length_c   1.000
_cell.angle_alpha   90.00
_cell.angle_beta   90.00
_cell.angle_gamma   90.00
#
_symmetry.space_group_name_H-M   'P 1'
#
loop_
_entity.id
_entity.type
_entity.pdbx_description
1 polymer ?
#
loop_
_entity_poly.entity_id
_entity_poly.type
_entity_poly.pdbx_seq_one_letter_code
_entity_poly.pdbx_strand_id
1 'polypeptide(L)'
;MMRVLSVIGILFLGGAFFTSCITSGRVSTFVVLPDTQTYLEQCPEVFDSQVDWLVANRKKIDAVFQVGDLTQDNSPVEWAYMQKAFHRISQAGIPYSVVWGNHDIGSKPGKFSDVHNTAMANKYFPLSDYKQKSYWGGSADGKTLDNYYINLRSGDTDWLVLNLEFGPSDEALQWAD
;
A
#
# COMPACT_ATOMS: atom_id res chain seq x y z
N MET A 1 -12.97 -6.50 18.28
CA MET A 1 -13.78 -6.75 19.49
C MET A 1 -14.85 -5.68 19.55
N MET A 2 -16.04 -6.02 19.14
CA MET A 2 -17.17 -5.10 18.99
C MET A 2 -17.86 -4.95 20.33
N ARG A 3 -17.91 -3.75 20.86
CA ARG A 3 -18.75 -3.45 22.04
C ARG A 3 -19.82 -2.45 21.65
N VAL A 4 -21.03 -2.94 21.49
CA VAL A 4 -22.25 -2.15 21.51
C VAL A 4 -22.75 -2.14 22.94
N LEU A 5 -22.85 -0.98 23.55
CA LEU A 5 -23.57 -0.82 24.81
C LEU A 5 -24.62 0.27 24.62
N SER A 6 -25.86 -0.16 24.44
CA SER A 6 -27.02 0.72 24.60
C SER A 6 -27.48 0.64 26.05
N VAL A 7 -27.44 1.75 26.74
CA VAL A 7 -28.17 1.89 28.04
C VAL A 7 -29.05 3.10 27.93
N ILE A 8 -30.36 2.85 27.81
CA ILE A 8 -31.39 3.85 28.05
C ILE A 8 -31.85 3.64 29.50
N GLY A 9 -31.52 4.57 30.35
CA GLY A 9 -32.03 4.63 31.71
C GLY A 9 -32.55 6.04 31.97
N ILE A 10 -33.87 6.21 31.96
CA ILE A 10 -34.51 7.45 32.42
C ILE A 10 -34.76 7.30 33.93
N LEU A 11 -34.07 8.09 34.73
CA LEU A 11 -34.44 8.35 36.10
C LEU A 11 -34.43 9.86 36.34
N PHE A 12 -35.60 10.39 36.64
CA PHE A 12 -35.77 11.77 37.10
C PHE A 12 -35.29 11.87 38.55
N LEU A 13 -34.25 12.70 38.77
CA LEU A 13 -34.12 13.68 39.87
C LEU A 13 -32.67 14.14 39.98
N GLY A 14 -32.43 15.43 39.73
CA GLY A 14 -31.12 16.08 40.02
C GLY A 14 -30.18 16.09 38.78
N GLY A 15 -30.14 17.22 38.09
CA GLY A 15 -29.44 17.40 36.83
C GLY A 15 -27.96 17.07 36.85
N ALA A 16 -27.62 15.96 36.23
CA ALA A 16 -26.31 15.74 35.61
C ALA A 16 -26.59 15.11 34.26
N PHE A 17 -26.52 15.93 33.21
CA PHE A 17 -26.47 15.43 31.83
C PHE A 17 -25.12 14.79 31.60
N PHE A 18 -25.03 13.47 31.71
CA PHE A 18 -23.92 12.72 31.13
C PHE A 18 -24.14 12.63 29.62
N THR A 19 -23.62 13.60 28.89
CA THR A 19 -23.44 13.45 27.45
C THR A 19 -22.39 12.36 27.27
N SER A 20 -22.83 11.13 26.99
CA SER A 20 -21.95 10.08 26.47
C SER A 20 -21.49 10.55 25.13
N CYS A 21 -20.27 11.08 25.05
CA CYS A 21 -19.58 11.29 23.78
C CYS A 21 -19.34 9.91 23.19
N ILE A 22 -20.23 9.44 22.31
CA ILE A 22 -19.93 8.32 21.43
C ILE A 22 -18.90 8.86 20.46
N THR A 23 -17.63 8.67 20.75
CA THR A 23 -16.58 8.79 19.76
C THR A 23 -16.82 7.66 18.76
N SER A 24 -17.52 7.96 17.66
CA SER A 24 -17.53 7.05 16.52
C SER A 24 -16.09 7.05 16.00
N GLY A 25 -15.33 6.04 16.36
CA GLY A 25 -13.99 5.87 15.85
C GLY A 25 -14.07 5.90 14.31
N ARG A 26 -13.24 6.72 13.68
CA ARG A 26 -13.14 6.75 12.22
C ARG A 26 -12.76 5.34 11.73
N VAL A 27 -13.51 4.80 10.79
CA VAL A 27 -13.21 3.52 10.14
C VAL A 27 -12.01 3.73 9.21
N SER A 28 -10.97 2.92 9.39
CA SER A 28 -9.83 2.89 8.46
C SER A 28 -10.21 2.14 7.19
N THR A 29 -9.91 2.72 6.04
CA THR A 29 -10.19 2.13 4.72
C THR A 29 -8.90 1.94 3.95
N PHE A 30 -8.49 0.70 3.78
CA PHE A 30 -7.34 0.32 2.95
C PHE A 30 -7.82 -0.39 1.69
N VAL A 31 -7.22 -0.04 0.56
CA VAL A 31 -7.46 -0.72 -0.72
C VAL A 31 -6.26 -1.58 -1.04
N VAL A 32 -6.50 -2.85 -1.33
CA VAL A 32 -5.47 -3.80 -1.77
C VAL A 32 -5.65 -4.03 -3.26
N LEU A 33 -4.59 -3.81 -4.02
CA LEU A 33 -4.51 -4.12 -5.44
C LEU A 33 -3.71 -5.42 -5.59
N PRO A 34 -4.34 -6.52 -6.01
CA PRO A 34 -3.63 -7.77 -6.31
C PRO A 34 -2.99 -7.69 -7.71
N ASP A 35 -2.36 -8.75 -8.12
CA ASP A 35 -1.69 -8.99 -9.40
C ASP A 35 -2.29 -8.20 -10.57
N THR A 36 -1.66 -7.10 -10.94
CA THR A 36 -2.12 -6.24 -12.03
C THR A 36 -1.52 -6.62 -13.39
N GLN A 37 -0.58 -7.53 -13.40
CA GLN A 37 0.21 -7.98 -14.54
C GLN A 37 -0.63 -8.28 -15.79
N THR A 38 -1.67 -9.09 -15.66
CA THR A 38 -2.53 -9.49 -16.79
C THR A 38 -3.31 -8.30 -17.37
N TYR A 39 -3.67 -7.33 -16.52
CA TYR A 39 -4.35 -6.12 -17.01
C TYR A 39 -3.44 -5.31 -17.92
N LEU A 40 -2.17 -5.13 -17.53
CA LEU A 40 -1.22 -4.35 -18.31
C LEU A 40 -0.99 -4.94 -19.70
N GLU A 41 -0.99 -6.26 -19.81
CA GLU A 41 -0.78 -6.95 -21.07
C GLU A 41 -2.03 -6.88 -21.97
N GLN A 42 -3.21 -7.14 -21.40
CA GLN A 42 -4.42 -7.43 -22.18
C GLN A 42 -5.45 -6.29 -22.16
N CYS A 43 -5.59 -5.58 -21.05
CA CYS A 43 -6.66 -4.62 -20.81
C CYS A 43 -6.18 -3.48 -19.90
N PRO A 44 -5.16 -2.67 -20.30
CA PRO A 44 -4.61 -1.63 -19.43
C PRO A 44 -5.66 -0.60 -18.98
N GLU A 45 -6.73 -0.39 -19.75
CA GLU A 45 -7.85 0.48 -19.40
C GLU A 45 -8.60 0.01 -18.13
N VAL A 46 -8.55 -1.28 -17.78
CA VAL A 46 -9.12 -1.79 -16.53
C VAL A 46 -8.35 -1.22 -15.35
N PHE A 47 -7.02 -1.23 -15.41
CA PHE A 47 -6.19 -0.66 -14.36
C PHE A 47 -6.33 0.88 -14.30
N ASP A 48 -6.40 1.56 -15.45
CA ASP A 48 -6.69 2.99 -15.49
C ASP A 48 -8.01 3.32 -14.79
N SER A 49 -9.06 2.53 -15.02
CA SER A 49 -10.36 2.69 -14.37
C SER A 49 -10.27 2.50 -12.84
N GLN A 50 -9.46 1.55 -12.37
CA GLN A 50 -9.20 1.35 -10.93
C GLN A 50 -8.49 2.58 -10.33
N VAL A 51 -7.47 3.10 -11.00
CA VAL A 51 -6.73 4.31 -10.57
C VAL A 51 -7.65 5.52 -10.56
N ASP A 52 -8.51 5.69 -11.56
CA ASP A 52 -9.51 6.76 -11.62
C ASP A 52 -10.46 6.68 -10.42
N TRP A 53 -10.94 5.49 -10.10
CA TRP A 53 -11.80 5.26 -8.94
C TRP A 53 -11.09 5.61 -7.63
N LEU A 54 -9.82 5.20 -7.46
CA LEU A 54 -9.02 5.54 -6.28
C LEU A 54 -8.91 7.05 -6.12
N VAL A 55 -8.53 7.75 -7.18
CA VAL A 55 -8.38 9.21 -7.18
C VAL A 55 -9.71 9.91 -6.87
N ALA A 56 -10.81 9.46 -7.46
CA ALA A 56 -12.15 10.00 -7.20
C ALA A 56 -12.60 9.80 -5.73
N ASN A 57 -12.20 8.68 -5.11
CA ASN A 57 -12.56 8.33 -3.73
C ASN A 57 -11.48 8.66 -2.69
N ARG A 58 -10.41 9.41 -3.03
CA ARG A 58 -9.24 9.66 -2.19
C ARG A 58 -9.54 10.12 -0.76
N LYS A 59 -10.65 10.83 -0.53
CA LYS A 59 -11.05 11.30 0.81
C LYS A 59 -11.55 10.20 1.74
N LYS A 60 -11.84 9.01 1.19
CA LYS A 60 -12.35 7.85 1.90
C LYS A 60 -11.28 6.77 2.09
N ILE A 61 -10.13 6.91 1.43
CA ILE A 61 -9.07 5.90 1.38
C ILE A 61 -7.90 6.40 2.22
N ASP A 62 -7.47 5.60 3.18
CA ASP A 62 -6.34 5.90 4.04
C ASP A 62 -5.00 5.45 3.43
N ALA A 63 -4.99 4.35 2.70
CA ALA A 63 -3.84 3.92 1.91
C ALA A 63 -4.23 2.89 0.83
N VAL A 64 -3.33 2.70 -0.14
CA VAL A 64 -3.39 1.69 -1.19
C VAL A 64 -2.17 0.78 -1.09
N PHE A 65 -2.39 -0.54 -1.08
CA PHE A 65 -1.33 -1.56 -1.02
C PHE A 65 -1.37 -2.39 -2.29
N GLN A 66 -0.30 -2.36 -3.06
CA GLN A 66 -0.09 -3.24 -4.19
C GLN A 66 0.79 -4.41 -3.73
N VAL A 67 0.30 -5.65 -3.88
CA VAL A 67 0.86 -6.82 -3.20
C VAL A 67 1.68 -7.75 -4.13
N GLY A 68 2.23 -7.19 -5.20
CA GLY A 68 3.14 -7.90 -6.11
C GLY A 68 2.57 -8.11 -7.50
N ASP A 69 3.41 -8.61 -8.38
CA ASP A 69 3.11 -8.85 -9.79
C ASP A 69 2.48 -7.62 -10.47
N LEU A 70 3.21 -6.49 -10.37
CA LEU A 70 2.83 -5.24 -11.02
C LEU A 70 2.88 -5.36 -12.52
N THR A 71 3.89 -6.09 -13.02
CA THR A 71 4.18 -6.27 -14.45
C THR A 71 4.02 -7.72 -14.87
N GLN A 72 3.68 -7.96 -16.12
CA GLN A 72 3.64 -9.32 -16.68
C GLN A 72 5.05 -9.80 -17.07
N ASP A 73 5.79 -8.97 -17.75
CA ASP A 73 7.09 -9.34 -18.38
C ASP A 73 8.29 -8.62 -17.78
N ASN A 74 8.15 -7.88 -16.68
CA ASN A 74 9.23 -7.06 -16.13
C ASN A 74 9.86 -6.13 -17.21
N SER A 75 9.04 -5.61 -18.12
CA SER A 75 9.50 -4.82 -19.24
C SER A 75 9.52 -3.32 -18.92
N PRO A 76 10.42 -2.53 -19.56
CA PRO A 76 10.46 -1.07 -19.36
C PRO A 76 9.14 -0.35 -19.67
N VAL A 77 8.35 -0.87 -20.60
CA VAL A 77 7.07 -0.27 -21.00
C VAL A 77 6.04 -0.45 -19.89
N GLU A 78 5.92 -1.64 -19.33
CA GLU A 78 5.02 -1.93 -18.22
C GLU A 78 5.41 -1.14 -16.96
N TRP A 79 6.69 -1.10 -16.62
CA TRP A 79 7.18 -0.32 -15.49
C TRP A 79 6.90 1.17 -15.63
N ALA A 80 7.09 1.74 -16.84
CA ALA A 80 6.76 3.14 -17.11
C ALA A 80 5.25 3.41 -16.94
N TYR A 81 4.42 2.46 -17.34
CA TYR A 81 2.97 2.54 -17.15
C TYR A 81 2.61 2.53 -15.66
N MET A 82 3.15 1.57 -14.89
CA MET A 82 2.92 1.46 -13.46
C MET A 82 3.41 2.69 -12.70
N GLN A 83 4.61 3.19 -13.01
CA GLN A 83 5.13 4.43 -12.43
C GLN A 83 4.15 5.60 -12.65
N LYS A 84 3.64 5.78 -13.87
CA LYS A 84 2.67 6.83 -14.19
C LYS A 84 1.37 6.66 -13.39
N ALA A 85 0.87 5.44 -13.25
CA ALA A 85 -0.35 5.14 -12.51
C ALA A 85 -0.18 5.46 -11.01
N PHE A 86 0.91 5.01 -10.39
CA PHE A 86 1.19 5.30 -8.98
C PHE A 86 1.56 6.77 -8.72
N HIS A 87 2.12 7.45 -9.72
CA HIS A 87 2.30 8.90 -9.65
C HIS A 87 0.96 9.63 -9.52
N ARG A 88 -0.09 9.21 -10.24
CA ARG A 88 -1.47 9.76 -10.11
C ARG A 88 -2.03 9.53 -8.71
N ILE A 89 -1.83 8.33 -8.13
CA ILE A 89 -2.25 8.00 -6.75
C ILE A 89 -1.52 8.91 -5.76
N SER A 90 -0.20 9.07 -5.93
CA SER A 90 0.63 9.96 -5.11
C SER A 90 0.18 11.42 -5.20
N GLN A 91 -0.07 11.93 -6.41
CA GLN A 91 -0.54 13.31 -6.63
C GLN A 91 -1.93 13.56 -6.00
N ALA A 92 -2.77 12.52 -5.91
CA ALA A 92 -4.04 12.60 -5.22
C ALA A 92 -3.90 12.66 -3.68
N GLY A 93 -2.67 12.53 -3.15
CA GLY A 93 -2.38 12.55 -1.72
C GLY A 93 -2.71 11.24 -1.01
N ILE A 94 -2.85 10.13 -1.73
CA ILE A 94 -3.11 8.82 -1.14
C ILE A 94 -1.77 8.15 -0.81
N PRO A 95 -1.52 7.79 0.45
CA PRO A 95 -0.39 6.93 0.82
C PRO A 95 -0.48 5.59 0.09
N TYR A 96 0.66 5.06 -0.33
CA TYR A 96 0.69 3.74 -0.98
C TYR A 96 1.99 2.99 -0.71
N SER A 97 1.93 1.68 -0.82
CA SER A 97 3.10 0.81 -0.91
C SER A 97 2.99 -0.12 -2.11
N VAL A 98 4.14 -0.61 -2.57
CA VAL A 98 4.27 -1.59 -3.63
C VAL A 98 5.19 -2.71 -3.15
N VAL A 99 4.96 -3.93 -3.62
CA VAL A 99 5.78 -5.10 -3.32
C VAL A 99 6.15 -5.76 -4.65
N TRP A 100 7.35 -6.32 -4.74
CA TRP A 100 7.77 -7.04 -5.94
C TRP A 100 7.30 -8.50 -5.87
N GLY A 101 6.49 -8.88 -6.85
CA GLY A 101 6.11 -10.28 -7.08
C GLY A 101 7.14 -11.03 -7.94
N ASN A 102 6.86 -12.30 -8.24
CA ASN A 102 7.80 -13.11 -9.03
C ASN A 102 7.92 -12.64 -10.50
N HIS A 103 6.90 -12.00 -11.06
CA HIS A 103 6.94 -11.40 -12.39
C HIS A 103 7.72 -10.09 -12.47
N ASP A 104 7.93 -9.43 -11.33
CA ASP A 104 8.64 -8.16 -11.22
C ASP A 104 10.17 -8.32 -11.05
N ILE A 105 10.64 -9.55 -10.86
CA ILE A 105 12.03 -9.93 -10.56
C ILE A 105 12.54 -10.85 -11.66
N GLY A 106 13.79 -10.67 -12.11
CA GLY A 106 14.39 -11.59 -13.04
C GLY A 106 15.55 -11.03 -13.85
N SER A 107 16.22 -11.90 -14.63
CA SER A 107 17.41 -11.54 -15.40
C SER A 107 17.12 -10.60 -16.58
N LYS A 108 15.93 -10.70 -17.16
CA LYS A 108 15.47 -9.91 -18.30
C LYS A 108 13.96 -10.05 -18.48
N PRO A 109 13.32 -9.18 -19.30
CA PRO A 109 11.91 -9.31 -19.62
C PRO A 109 11.50 -10.72 -20.05
N GLY A 110 10.36 -11.21 -19.52
CA GLY A 110 9.83 -12.55 -19.76
C GLY A 110 10.57 -13.67 -19.01
N LYS A 111 11.42 -13.32 -18.03
CA LYS A 111 12.07 -14.27 -17.11
C LYS A 111 11.63 -13.95 -15.68
N PHE A 112 10.88 -14.86 -15.11
CA PHE A 112 10.20 -14.67 -13.84
C PHE A 112 11.02 -15.28 -12.70
N SER A 113 11.61 -14.44 -11.86
CA SER A 113 12.44 -14.80 -10.70
C SER A 113 13.50 -15.91 -10.96
N ASP A 114 13.98 -16.02 -12.19
CA ASP A 114 15.07 -16.94 -12.56
C ASP A 114 16.39 -16.56 -11.87
N VAL A 115 16.54 -15.30 -11.53
CA VAL A 115 17.57 -14.76 -10.63
C VAL A 115 16.93 -13.66 -9.78
N HIS A 116 17.46 -13.42 -8.58
CA HIS A 116 17.07 -12.29 -7.77
C HIS A 116 17.67 -10.99 -8.36
N ASN A 117 16.89 -10.27 -9.14
CA ASN A 117 17.28 -9.00 -9.73
C ASN A 117 16.08 -8.04 -9.80
N THR A 118 16.07 -7.07 -8.91
CA THR A 118 15.03 -6.05 -8.75
C THR A 118 15.41 -4.70 -9.36
N ALA A 119 16.51 -4.65 -10.12
CA ALA A 119 17.07 -3.39 -10.64
C ALA A 119 16.07 -2.60 -11.50
N MET A 120 15.23 -3.30 -12.29
CA MET A 120 14.22 -2.65 -13.12
C MET A 120 13.14 -2.02 -12.24
N ALA A 121 12.59 -2.74 -11.28
CA ALA A 121 11.60 -2.25 -10.33
C ALA A 121 12.13 -1.02 -9.57
N ASN A 122 13.32 -1.11 -8.98
CA ASN A 122 13.94 -0.01 -8.24
C ASN A 122 14.35 1.19 -9.12
N LYS A 123 14.53 1.00 -10.43
CA LYS A 123 14.73 2.11 -11.37
C LYS A 123 13.47 2.96 -11.52
N TYR A 124 12.29 2.33 -11.59
CA TYR A 124 11.02 3.04 -11.79
C TYR A 124 10.36 3.46 -10.47
N PHE A 125 10.66 2.77 -9.38
CA PHE A 125 10.24 3.11 -8.03
C PHE A 125 11.48 3.31 -7.13
N PRO A 126 12.23 4.41 -7.32
CA PRO A 126 13.46 4.62 -6.59
C PRO A 126 13.18 4.93 -5.11
N LEU A 127 14.01 4.38 -4.22
CA LEU A 127 13.92 4.62 -2.78
C LEU A 127 13.90 6.10 -2.41
N SER A 128 14.58 6.95 -3.20
CA SER A 128 14.61 8.41 -2.98
C SER A 128 13.22 9.04 -2.94
N ASP A 129 12.29 8.54 -3.76
CA ASP A 129 10.93 9.06 -3.83
C ASP A 129 10.12 8.68 -2.59
N TYR A 130 10.43 7.53 -1.98
CA TYR A 130 9.78 7.08 -0.75
C TYR A 130 10.35 7.76 0.49
N LYS A 131 11.65 7.98 0.55
CA LYS A 131 12.29 8.69 1.68
C LYS A 131 11.73 10.10 1.94
N GLN A 132 11.10 10.70 0.94
CA GLN A 132 10.49 12.03 1.06
C GLN A 132 9.04 11.99 1.56
N LYS A 133 8.42 10.81 1.63
CA LYS A 133 7.03 10.66 2.05
C LYS A 133 6.92 10.69 3.57
N SER A 134 5.92 11.40 4.09
CA SER A 134 5.68 11.54 5.54
C SER A 134 5.41 10.20 6.25
N TYR A 135 5.03 9.19 5.51
CA TYR A 135 4.76 7.85 6.02
C TYR A 135 5.93 6.86 5.82
N TRP A 136 7.08 7.31 5.32
CA TRP A 136 8.26 6.46 5.20
C TRP A 136 8.74 5.97 6.56
N GLY A 137 9.06 4.68 6.67
CA GLY A 137 9.65 4.07 7.86
C GLY A 137 11.12 3.75 7.67
N GLY A 138 11.42 2.76 6.85
CA GLY A 138 12.79 2.33 6.59
C GLY A 138 12.84 1.15 5.62
N SER A 139 14.03 0.78 5.14
CA SER A 139 14.26 -0.42 4.35
C SER A 139 15.42 -1.25 4.91
N ALA A 140 15.40 -2.55 4.67
CA ALA A 140 16.35 -3.52 5.22
C ALA A 140 17.80 -3.19 4.83
N ASP A 141 18.03 -2.83 3.57
CA ASP A 141 19.36 -2.54 3.02
C ASP A 141 19.70 -1.03 2.96
N GLY A 142 18.71 -0.16 3.21
CA GLY A 142 18.84 1.29 3.08
C GLY A 142 19.03 1.81 1.64
N LYS A 143 18.89 0.95 0.61
CA LYS A 143 19.20 1.25 -0.78
C LYS A 143 18.05 0.99 -1.74
N THR A 144 17.20 -0.01 -1.47
CA THR A 144 16.13 -0.48 -2.34
C THR A 144 14.77 -0.48 -1.64
N LEU A 145 13.70 -0.70 -2.41
CA LEU A 145 12.35 -0.98 -1.92
C LEU A 145 12.04 -2.48 -1.92
N ASP A 146 13.04 -3.34 -1.91
CA ASP A 146 12.82 -4.78 -1.92
C ASP A 146 12.14 -5.23 -0.62
N ASN A 147 12.66 -4.76 0.51
CA ASN A 147 12.10 -5.06 1.83
C ASN A 147 12.09 -3.77 2.67
N TYR A 148 10.91 -3.26 3.00
CA TYR A 148 10.75 -1.99 3.69
C TYR A 148 9.47 -1.92 4.51
N TYR A 149 9.33 -0.92 5.35
CA TYR A 149 8.08 -0.64 6.05
C TYR A 149 7.67 0.82 5.93
N ILE A 150 6.38 1.04 6.08
CA ILE A 150 5.78 2.38 6.17
C ILE A 150 4.97 2.48 7.44
N ASN A 151 4.84 3.72 7.96
CA ASN A 151 4.02 4.04 9.13
C ASN A 151 2.82 4.88 8.68
N LEU A 152 1.64 4.40 8.97
CA LEU A 152 0.40 5.10 8.62
C LEU A 152 -0.36 5.45 9.88
N ARG A 153 -1.02 6.61 9.87
CA ARG A 153 -2.01 6.95 10.89
C ARG A 153 -3.38 7.06 10.25
N SER A 154 -4.33 6.30 10.76
CA SER A 154 -5.72 6.37 10.34
C SER A 154 -6.63 6.42 11.57
N GLY A 155 -7.36 7.53 11.71
CA GLY A 155 -8.09 7.84 12.94
C GLY A 155 -7.15 7.93 14.13
N ASP A 156 -7.43 7.13 15.17
CA ASP A 156 -6.63 7.07 16.40
C ASP A 156 -5.66 5.88 16.43
N THR A 157 -5.49 5.18 15.29
CA THR A 157 -4.66 3.99 15.17
C THR A 157 -3.41 4.28 14.34
N ASP A 158 -2.26 3.90 14.87
CA ASP A 158 -1.01 3.86 14.16
C ASP A 158 -0.80 2.44 13.58
N TRP A 159 -0.46 2.37 12.30
CA TRP A 159 -0.27 1.14 11.55
C TRP A 159 1.17 1.07 11.08
N LEU A 160 1.82 -0.05 11.34
CA LEU A 160 3.07 -0.42 10.67
C LEU A 160 2.70 -1.39 9.54
N VAL A 161 3.09 -1.05 8.32
CA VAL A 161 2.88 -1.91 7.15
C VAL A 161 4.23 -2.38 6.66
N LEU A 162 4.49 -3.67 6.85
CA LEU A 162 5.70 -4.34 6.40
C LEU A 162 5.50 -4.84 4.96
N ASN A 163 6.43 -4.49 4.09
CA ASN A 163 6.43 -4.84 2.68
C ASN A 163 7.65 -5.72 2.40
N LEU A 164 7.41 -6.98 2.07
CA LEU A 164 8.43 -7.96 1.74
C LEU A 164 8.26 -8.41 0.29
N GLU A 165 9.35 -8.45 -0.46
CA GLU A 165 9.38 -8.94 -1.84
C GLU A 165 9.06 -10.44 -1.94
N PHE A 166 8.82 -10.93 -3.14
CA PHE A 166 8.73 -12.37 -3.40
C PHE A 166 10.05 -13.06 -3.08
N GLY A 167 9.99 -14.11 -2.24
CA GLY A 167 11.15 -14.88 -1.84
C GLY A 167 12.21 -14.07 -1.07
N PRO A 168 11.83 -13.34 0.00
CA PRO A 168 12.77 -12.54 0.77
C PRO A 168 13.87 -13.42 1.39
N SER A 169 15.07 -12.89 1.51
CA SER A 169 16.20 -13.61 2.13
C SER A 169 16.00 -13.79 3.65
N ASP A 170 16.75 -14.73 4.24
CA ASP A 170 16.74 -14.94 5.69
C ASP A 170 17.15 -13.67 6.45
N GLU A 171 18.07 -12.86 5.90
CA GLU A 171 18.47 -11.57 6.48
C GLU A 171 17.31 -10.56 6.43
N ALA A 172 16.53 -10.53 5.34
CA ALA A 172 15.35 -9.68 5.23
C ALA A 172 14.27 -10.11 6.24
N LEU A 173 14.05 -11.41 6.41
CA LEU A 173 13.12 -11.95 7.40
C LEU A 173 13.58 -11.64 8.84
N GLN A 174 14.87 -11.78 9.12
CA GLN A 174 15.45 -11.43 10.43
C GLN A 174 15.35 -9.94 10.74
N TRP A 175 15.48 -9.09 9.73
CA TRP A 175 15.26 -7.66 9.89
C TRP A 175 13.78 -7.32 10.15
N ALA A 176 12.87 -8.11 9.61
CA ALA A 176 11.42 -7.91 9.72
C ALA A 176 10.86 -8.30 11.11
N ASP A 177 11.53 -9.18 11.85
CA ASP A 177 11.21 -9.59 13.23
C ASP A 177 11.52 -8.50 14.26
#